data_155eddf58a5559c85b015bd276389b90
#
_entry.id   155eddf58a5559c85b015bd276389b90
#
_cell.length_a   1.000
_cell.length_b   1.000
_cell.length_c   1.000
_cell.angle_alpha   90.00
_cell.angle_beta   90.00
_cell.angle_gamma   90.00
#
_symmetry.space_group_name_H-M   'P 1'
#
loop_
_entity.id
_entity.type
_entity.pdbx_description
1 polymer ?
#
loop_
_entity_poly.entity_id
_entity_poly.type
_entity_poly.pdbx_seq_one_letter_code
_entity_poly.pdbx_strand_id
1 'polypeptide(L)'
;MAIEFRSFSKTAGFTGLRCAYVVVPEELKISDGKGGQVALKPLWSRRNGTKYNGCPYIVQRAAEAVYSEEGKQEIRQTIGIYQKNAAVMHEGLTRMGLEVIGGKNAPYLWVATPDGTDSWGFFHKVLENAAVVCTPGVGFGAAGEGYVRMTAFGSPADTVEALERLAKI
;
A
#
# COMPACT_ATOMS: atom_id res chain seq x y z
N MET A 1 -8.50 -21.33 10.91
CA MET A 1 -9.02 -20.12 11.60
C MET A 1 -7.90 -19.09 11.62
N ALA A 2 -8.18 -17.82 11.36
CA ALA A 2 -7.16 -16.77 11.22
C ALA A 2 -7.63 -15.44 11.83
N ILE A 3 -6.67 -14.56 12.17
CA ILE A 3 -6.93 -13.16 12.48
C ILE A 3 -6.90 -12.39 11.17
N GLU A 4 -7.87 -11.51 10.96
CA GLU A 4 -7.92 -10.64 9.79
C GLU A 4 -7.58 -9.21 10.19
N PHE A 5 -6.60 -8.61 9.50
CA PHE A 5 -6.28 -7.18 9.59
C PHE A 5 -6.74 -6.49 8.32
N ARG A 6 -7.58 -5.48 8.46
CA ARG A 6 -8.11 -4.70 7.34
C ARG A 6 -7.77 -3.23 7.51
N SER A 7 -7.33 -2.59 6.43
CA SER A 7 -7.05 -1.16 6.40
C SER A 7 -7.87 -0.48 5.31
N PHE A 8 -8.48 0.65 5.63
CA PHE A 8 -9.17 1.50 4.66
C PHE A 8 -8.22 2.43 3.89
N SER A 9 -6.94 2.48 4.29
CA SER A 9 -5.96 3.41 3.71
C SER A 9 -5.86 3.31 2.19
N LYS A 10 -5.79 2.09 1.64
CA LYS A 10 -5.60 1.86 0.20
C LYS A 10 -6.89 1.46 -0.51
N THR A 11 -7.79 0.79 0.20
CA THR A 11 -9.08 0.36 -0.35
C THR A 11 -10.03 1.53 -0.58
N ALA A 12 -10.06 2.50 0.35
CA ALA A 12 -11.02 3.60 0.35
C ALA A 12 -10.38 5.00 0.36
N GLY A 13 -9.06 5.10 0.13
CA GLY A 13 -8.37 6.39 0.15
C GLY A 13 -8.19 7.01 1.54
N PHE A 14 -8.38 6.25 2.63
CA PHE A 14 -8.36 6.74 4.02
C PHE A 14 -6.96 6.88 4.61
N THR A 15 -5.93 7.03 3.80
CA THR A 15 -4.54 7.14 4.30
C THR A 15 -4.38 8.24 5.35
N GLY A 16 -4.98 9.41 5.14
CA GLY A 16 -4.98 10.54 6.08
C GLY A 16 -5.95 10.39 7.24
N LEU A 17 -7.01 9.58 7.11
CA LEU A 17 -8.05 9.40 8.12
C LEU A 17 -7.67 8.37 9.20
N ARG A 18 -6.65 7.55 8.97
CA ARG A 18 -6.09 6.60 9.92
C ARG A 18 -7.09 5.58 10.46
N CYS A 19 -7.76 4.83 9.56
CA CYS A 19 -8.75 3.83 9.93
C CYS A 19 -8.35 2.42 9.48
N ALA A 20 -8.41 1.50 10.44
CA ALA A 20 -8.20 0.07 10.24
C ALA A 20 -9.00 -0.69 11.30
N TYR A 21 -9.27 -1.97 11.06
CA TYR A 21 -9.84 -2.86 12.05
C TYR A 21 -9.19 -4.24 12.03
N VAL A 22 -9.40 -4.97 13.10
CA VAL A 22 -8.98 -6.36 13.22
C VAL A 22 -10.17 -7.22 13.62
N VAL A 23 -10.28 -8.39 13.00
CA VAL A 23 -11.26 -9.42 13.36
C VAL A 23 -10.52 -10.56 14.06
N VAL A 24 -10.90 -10.81 15.31
CA VAL A 24 -10.41 -11.94 16.10
C VAL A 24 -11.60 -12.85 16.38
N PRO A 25 -11.69 -14.03 15.76
CA PRO A 25 -12.80 -14.97 16.00
C PRO A 25 -12.88 -15.40 17.47
N GLU A 26 -14.08 -15.59 18.00
CA GLU A 26 -14.29 -15.98 19.41
C GLU A 26 -13.73 -17.37 19.70
N GLU A 27 -13.84 -18.26 18.73
CA GLU A 27 -13.40 -19.66 18.83
C GLU A 27 -11.89 -19.83 18.69
N LEU A 28 -11.16 -18.77 18.34
CA LEU A 28 -9.72 -18.84 18.15
C LEU A 28 -9.01 -18.99 19.50
N LYS A 29 -8.35 -20.13 19.66
CA LYS A 29 -7.54 -20.45 20.85
C LYS A 29 -6.07 -20.51 20.47
N ILE A 30 -5.23 -20.14 21.39
CA ILE A 30 -3.77 -20.21 21.29
C ILE A 30 -3.20 -20.99 22.47
N SER A 31 -1.99 -21.52 22.33
CA SER A 31 -1.28 -22.17 23.44
C SER A 31 -1.02 -21.14 24.56
N ASP A 32 -1.22 -21.56 25.81
CA ASP A 32 -0.87 -20.78 26.99
C ASP A 32 0.62 -20.95 27.41
N GLY A 33 1.39 -21.75 26.64
CA GLY A 33 2.78 -22.08 26.94
C GLY A 33 2.99 -23.07 28.08
N LYS A 34 1.89 -23.61 28.68
CA LYS A 34 1.92 -24.55 29.79
C LYS A 34 1.23 -25.86 29.46
N GLY A 35 0.95 -26.12 28.20
CA GLY A 35 0.27 -27.31 27.71
C GLY A 35 -1.24 -27.18 27.59
N GLY A 36 -1.81 -26.02 27.93
CA GLY A 36 -3.22 -25.68 27.77
C GLY A 36 -3.50 -24.75 26.58
N GLN A 37 -4.76 -24.37 26.45
CA GLN A 37 -5.23 -23.40 25.44
C GLN A 37 -6.05 -22.30 26.09
N VAL A 38 -5.93 -21.08 25.58
CA VAL A 38 -6.67 -19.89 26.03
C VAL A 38 -7.30 -19.19 24.83
N ALA A 39 -8.52 -18.66 25.01
CA ALA A 39 -9.19 -17.87 23.99
C ALA A 39 -8.42 -16.56 23.72
N LEU A 40 -8.14 -16.26 22.47
CA LEU A 40 -7.34 -15.09 22.10
C LEU A 40 -8.15 -13.79 22.17
N LYS A 41 -9.43 -13.80 21.80
CA LYS A 41 -10.26 -12.59 21.72
C LYS A 41 -10.33 -11.77 23.01
N PRO A 42 -10.55 -12.36 24.21
CA PRO A 42 -10.53 -11.60 25.46
C PRO A 42 -9.19 -10.93 25.76
N LEU A 43 -8.09 -11.62 25.46
CA LEU A 43 -6.72 -11.08 25.63
C LEU A 43 -6.48 -9.92 24.70
N TRP A 44 -6.86 -10.08 23.41
CA TRP A 44 -6.76 -9.02 22.41
C TRP A 44 -7.60 -7.81 22.81
N SER A 45 -8.88 -7.99 23.16
CA SER A 45 -9.80 -6.92 23.52
C SER A 45 -9.29 -6.11 24.71
N ARG A 46 -8.78 -6.79 25.75
CA ARG A 46 -8.17 -6.12 26.90
C ARG A 46 -6.93 -5.31 26.50
N ARG A 47 -6.01 -5.92 25.75
CA ARG A 47 -4.80 -5.24 25.28
C ARG A 47 -5.14 -4.03 24.41
N ASN A 48 -6.00 -4.20 23.42
CA ASN A 48 -6.38 -3.13 22.51
C ASN A 48 -7.07 -1.99 23.26
N GLY A 49 -8.08 -2.27 24.07
CA GLY A 49 -8.82 -1.26 24.84
C GLY A 49 -7.97 -0.54 25.90
N THR A 50 -6.86 -1.15 26.36
CA THR A 50 -5.92 -0.50 27.28
C THR A 50 -4.94 0.43 26.56
N LYS A 51 -4.57 0.10 25.31
CA LYS A 51 -3.53 0.80 24.55
C LYS A 51 -4.08 1.85 23.59
N TYR A 52 -5.32 1.70 23.15
CA TYR A 52 -5.89 2.51 22.10
C TYR A 52 -7.41 2.63 22.24
N ASN A 53 -7.93 3.85 22.25
CA ASN A 53 -9.36 4.13 22.40
C ASN A 53 -10.17 4.09 21.11
N GLY A 54 -9.55 3.78 20.01
CA GLY A 54 -10.17 3.77 18.67
C GLY A 54 -9.89 5.05 17.87
N CYS A 55 -10.16 4.99 16.57
CA CYS A 55 -10.11 6.18 15.72
C CYS A 55 -11.34 7.09 16.00
N PRO A 56 -11.31 8.37 15.60
CA PRO A 56 -12.43 9.29 15.81
C PRO A 56 -13.75 8.74 15.30
N TYR A 57 -14.85 8.97 16.03
CA TYR A 57 -16.17 8.40 15.70
C TYR A 57 -16.64 8.75 14.28
N ILE A 58 -16.42 9.99 13.84
CA ILE A 58 -16.77 10.43 12.48
C ILE A 58 -16.02 9.59 11.40
N VAL A 59 -14.78 9.19 11.67
CA VAL A 59 -14.00 8.34 10.76
C VAL A 59 -14.54 6.90 10.76
N GLN A 60 -15.03 6.41 11.91
CA GLN A 60 -15.67 5.10 11.98
C GLN A 60 -16.98 5.10 11.18
N ARG A 61 -17.79 6.17 11.26
CA ARG A 61 -19.01 6.31 10.44
C ARG A 61 -18.70 6.39 8.95
N ALA A 62 -17.65 7.10 8.56
CA ALA A 62 -17.19 7.11 7.17
C ALA A 62 -16.74 5.71 6.71
N ALA A 63 -16.03 4.97 7.57
CA ALA A 63 -15.61 3.59 7.27
C ALA A 63 -16.82 2.63 7.14
N GLU A 64 -17.86 2.81 7.92
CA GLU A 64 -19.12 2.06 7.78
C GLU A 64 -19.80 2.34 6.43
N ALA A 65 -19.85 3.61 6.02
CA ALA A 65 -20.44 4.01 4.74
C ALA A 65 -19.74 3.38 3.52
N VAL A 66 -18.47 3.02 3.64
CA VAL A 66 -17.71 2.27 2.62
C VAL A 66 -18.40 0.96 2.21
N TYR A 67 -19.16 0.34 3.11
CA TYR A 67 -19.84 -0.94 2.86
C TYR A 67 -21.25 -0.78 2.29
N SER A 68 -21.78 0.44 2.16
CA SER A 68 -23.03 0.69 1.42
C SER A 68 -22.84 0.41 -0.08
N GLU A 69 -23.94 0.25 -0.82
CA GLU A 69 -23.85 0.05 -2.28
C GLU A 69 -23.23 1.26 -2.99
N GLU A 70 -23.54 2.47 -2.54
CA GLU A 70 -22.96 3.71 -3.04
C GLU A 70 -21.45 3.78 -2.73
N GLY A 71 -21.07 3.53 -1.47
CA GLY A 71 -19.66 3.51 -1.07
C GLY A 71 -18.82 2.47 -1.84
N LYS A 72 -19.38 1.30 -2.10
CA LYS A 72 -18.75 0.29 -2.96
C LYS A 72 -18.57 0.74 -4.40
N GLN A 73 -19.51 1.55 -4.95
CA GLN A 73 -19.35 2.12 -6.29
C GLN A 73 -18.22 3.15 -6.33
N GLU A 74 -18.19 4.08 -5.38
CA GLU A 74 -17.13 5.08 -5.26
C GLU A 74 -15.74 4.46 -5.11
N ILE A 75 -15.64 3.42 -4.29
CA ILE A 75 -14.40 2.67 -4.12
C ILE A 75 -13.96 2.03 -5.45
N ARG A 76 -14.87 1.40 -6.19
CA ARG A 76 -14.53 0.81 -7.48
C ARG A 76 -14.00 1.86 -8.48
N GLN A 77 -14.57 3.06 -8.48
CA GLN A 77 -14.08 4.17 -9.30
C GLN A 77 -12.66 4.59 -8.89
N THR A 78 -12.42 4.79 -7.60
CA THR A 78 -11.11 5.17 -7.05
C THR A 78 -10.04 4.12 -7.36
N ILE A 79 -10.34 2.84 -7.10
CA ILE A 79 -9.44 1.73 -7.41
C ILE A 79 -9.20 1.64 -8.93
N GLY A 80 -10.23 1.89 -9.75
CA GLY A 80 -10.11 1.91 -11.20
C GLY A 80 -9.11 2.95 -11.71
N ILE A 81 -9.02 4.12 -11.06
CA ILE A 81 -8.00 5.13 -11.36
C ILE A 81 -6.61 4.58 -11.04
N TYR A 82 -6.41 4.02 -9.85
CA TYR A 82 -5.10 3.45 -9.46
C TYR A 82 -4.67 2.32 -10.39
N GLN A 83 -5.59 1.44 -10.78
CA GLN A 83 -5.30 0.35 -11.71
C GLN A 83 -4.90 0.86 -13.10
N LYS A 84 -5.59 1.89 -13.61
CA LYS A 84 -5.23 2.52 -14.90
C LYS A 84 -3.86 3.18 -14.82
N ASN A 85 -3.58 3.95 -13.77
CA ASN A 85 -2.27 4.56 -13.56
C ASN A 85 -1.17 3.49 -13.50
N ALA A 86 -1.39 2.41 -12.74
CA ALA A 86 -0.42 1.32 -12.63
C ALA A 86 -0.16 0.63 -13.97
N ALA A 87 -1.19 0.43 -14.79
CA ALA A 87 -1.04 -0.14 -16.13
C ALA A 87 -0.21 0.78 -17.06
N VAL A 88 -0.51 2.07 -17.06
CA VAL A 88 0.24 3.09 -17.82
C VAL A 88 1.70 3.16 -17.37
N MET A 89 1.94 3.15 -16.04
CA MET A 89 3.30 3.13 -15.49
C MET A 89 4.04 1.86 -15.89
N HIS A 90 3.41 0.70 -15.74
CA HIS A 90 4.03 -0.58 -16.09
C HIS A 90 4.44 -0.60 -17.57
N GLU A 91 3.54 -0.22 -18.46
CA GLU A 91 3.82 -0.15 -19.90
C GLU A 91 4.92 0.86 -20.23
N GLY A 92 4.83 2.08 -19.68
CA GLY A 92 5.80 3.14 -19.93
C GLY A 92 7.21 2.78 -19.47
N LEU A 93 7.35 2.29 -18.24
CA LEU A 93 8.64 1.89 -17.67
C LEU A 93 9.25 0.68 -18.41
N THR A 94 8.42 -0.31 -18.79
CA THR A 94 8.87 -1.45 -19.59
C THR A 94 9.37 -1.03 -20.98
N ARG A 95 8.71 -0.05 -21.62
CA ARG A 95 9.20 0.52 -22.90
C ARG A 95 10.55 1.24 -22.77
N MET A 96 10.87 1.76 -21.59
CA MET A 96 12.19 2.34 -21.28
C MET A 96 13.26 1.27 -21.02
N GLY A 97 12.92 -0.02 -21.07
CA GLY A 97 13.84 -1.13 -20.82
C GLY A 97 13.98 -1.51 -19.37
N LEU A 98 13.13 -0.96 -18.48
CA LEU A 98 13.19 -1.29 -17.05
C LEU A 98 12.36 -2.54 -16.74
N GLU A 99 12.86 -3.39 -15.85
CA GLU A 99 12.09 -4.50 -15.30
C GLU A 99 11.12 -3.98 -14.26
N VAL A 100 9.83 -4.33 -14.39
CA VAL A 100 8.74 -3.84 -13.53
C VAL A 100 7.95 -5.00 -12.96
N ILE A 101 7.83 -5.04 -11.63
CA ILE A 101 7.09 -6.06 -10.89
C ILE A 101 5.94 -5.40 -10.12
N GLY A 102 4.76 -6.01 -10.14
CA GLY A 102 3.58 -5.53 -9.40
C GLY A 102 2.63 -4.68 -10.22
N GLY A 103 1.89 -3.78 -9.58
CA GLY A 103 0.90 -2.90 -10.23
C GLY A 103 -0.44 -3.55 -10.61
N LYS A 104 -0.63 -4.88 -10.40
CA LYS A 104 -1.87 -5.59 -10.73
C LYS A 104 -2.86 -5.65 -9.56
N ASN A 105 -2.39 -6.12 -8.41
CA ASN A 105 -3.21 -6.37 -7.22
C ASN A 105 -2.95 -5.36 -6.10
N ALA A 106 -2.01 -4.47 -6.30
CA ALA A 106 -1.65 -3.39 -5.38
C ALA A 106 -1.19 -2.18 -6.20
N PRO A 107 -1.40 -0.94 -5.70
CA PRO A 107 -1.02 0.28 -6.41
C PRO A 107 0.48 0.60 -6.26
N TYR A 108 1.31 -0.42 -6.19
CA TYR A 108 2.75 -0.32 -6.05
C TYR A 108 3.45 -1.09 -7.16
N LEU A 109 4.48 -0.46 -7.72
CA LEU A 109 5.37 -1.06 -8.70
C LEU A 109 6.78 -1.09 -8.12
N TRP A 110 7.43 -2.23 -8.20
CA TRP A 110 8.85 -2.39 -7.98
C TRP A 110 9.54 -2.30 -9.32
N VAL A 111 10.49 -1.38 -9.44
CA VAL A 111 11.23 -1.13 -10.66
C VAL A 111 12.69 -1.45 -10.38
N ALA A 112 13.25 -2.39 -11.11
CA ALA A 112 14.67 -2.70 -10.99
C ALA A 112 15.50 -1.49 -11.44
N THR A 113 16.55 -1.18 -10.70
CA THR A 113 17.48 -0.12 -11.09
C THR A 113 18.32 -0.57 -12.29
N PRO A 114 18.70 0.33 -13.19
CA PRO A 114 19.63 -0.02 -14.27
C PRO A 114 20.95 -0.59 -13.77
N ASP A 115 21.58 -1.43 -14.59
CA ASP A 115 22.84 -2.08 -14.26
C ASP A 115 23.89 -1.12 -13.69
N GLY A 116 24.52 -1.54 -12.58
CA GLY A 116 25.54 -0.76 -11.89
C GLY A 116 25.03 0.39 -11.03
N THR A 117 23.71 0.52 -10.87
CA THR A 117 23.09 1.59 -10.06
C THR A 117 22.39 0.97 -8.84
N ASP A 118 22.72 1.43 -7.64
CA ASP A 118 22.02 1.04 -6.41
C ASP A 118 20.69 1.79 -6.24
N SER A 119 19.91 1.41 -5.23
CA SER A 119 18.59 2.01 -4.95
C SER A 119 18.65 3.52 -4.73
N TRP A 120 19.67 4.02 -4.02
CA TRP A 120 19.83 5.45 -3.76
C TRP A 120 20.36 6.19 -4.98
N GLY A 121 21.29 5.62 -5.72
CA GLY A 121 21.83 6.23 -6.94
C GLY A 121 20.74 6.45 -7.98
N PHE A 122 19.86 5.44 -8.19
CA PHE A 122 18.73 5.60 -9.10
C PHE A 122 17.68 6.58 -8.59
N PHE A 123 17.40 6.59 -7.27
CA PHE A 123 16.53 7.59 -6.65
C PHE A 123 17.02 9.01 -6.93
N HIS A 124 18.31 9.30 -6.69
CA HIS A 124 18.89 10.61 -6.95
C HIS A 124 18.82 10.99 -8.44
N LYS A 125 19.17 10.05 -9.32
CA LYS A 125 19.08 10.27 -10.76
C LYS A 125 17.65 10.67 -11.18
N VAL A 126 16.64 9.95 -10.71
CA VAL A 126 15.24 10.22 -11.02
C VAL A 126 14.76 11.54 -10.44
N LEU A 127 15.15 11.85 -9.21
CA LEU A 127 14.79 13.10 -8.54
C LEU A 127 15.41 14.31 -9.25
N GLU A 128 16.71 14.28 -9.49
CA GLU A 128 17.47 15.44 -9.98
C GLU A 128 17.21 15.73 -11.47
N ASN A 129 17.03 14.68 -12.28
CA ASN A 129 16.92 14.85 -13.72
C ASN A 129 15.47 14.81 -14.25
N ALA A 130 14.57 14.13 -13.54
CA ALA A 130 13.16 14.05 -13.94
C ALA A 130 12.20 14.79 -12.98
N ALA A 131 12.66 15.25 -11.83
CA ALA A 131 11.84 15.83 -10.75
C ALA A 131 10.69 14.87 -10.34
N VAL A 132 10.99 13.57 -10.31
CA VAL A 132 10.06 12.51 -9.90
C VAL A 132 10.57 11.88 -8.60
N VAL A 133 9.68 11.71 -7.62
CA VAL A 133 10.00 11.10 -6.33
C VAL A 133 9.56 9.64 -6.32
N CYS A 134 10.49 8.75 -6.02
CA CYS A 134 10.21 7.33 -5.74
C CYS A 134 10.73 6.96 -4.35
N THR A 135 10.64 5.70 -3.96
CA THR A 135 11.19 5.24 -2.68
C THR A 135 12.32 4.25 -2.95
N PRO A 136 13.56 4.48 -2.47
CA PRO A 136 14.63 3.50 -2.57
C PRO A 136 14.22 2.17 -1.96
N GLY A 137 14.44 1.07 -2.67
CA GLY A 137 13.98 -0.25 -2.24
C GLY A 137 14.68 -0.74 -0.98
N VAL A 138 15.95 -0.39 -0.80
CA VAL A 138 16.70 -0.70 0.43
C VAL A 138 16.03 -0.16 1.70
N GLY A 139 15.21 0.88 1.61
CA GLY A 139 14.39 1.39 2.73
C GLY A 139 13.36 0.39 3.26
N PHE A 140 13.09 -0.70 2.54
CA PHE A 140 12.23 -1.81 2.95
C PHE A 140 13.01 -3.04 3.44
N GLY A 141 14.33 -2.94 3.54
CA GLY A 141 15.25 -3.99 3.94
C GLY A 141 16.24 -4.36 2.83
N ALA A 142 17.27 -5.13 3.17
CA ALA A 142 18.35 -5.47 2.27
C ALA A 142 17.91 -6.15 0.97
N ALA A 143 16.82 -6.93 1.00
CA ALA A 143 16.27 -7.58 -0.19
C ALA A 143 15.65 -6.58 -1.20
N GLY A 144 15.44 -5.33 -0.81
CA GLY A 144 14.96 -4.27 -1.70
C GLY A 144 16.09 -3.53 -2.43
N GLU A 145 17.36 -3.85 -2.16
CA GLU A 145 18.48 -3.24 -2.87
C GLU A 145 18.43 -3.61 -4.36
N GLY A 146 18.80 -2.66 -5.22
CA GLY A 146 18.68 -2.80 -6.67
C GLY A 146 17.26 -2.52 -7.21
N TYR A 147 16.37 -1.99 -6.38
CA TYR A 147 15.01 -1.59 -6.77
C TYR A 147 14.65 -0.21 -6.25
N VAL A 148 13.69 0.43 -6.91
CA VAL A 148 12.90 1.53 -6.34
C VAL A 148 11.42 1.16 -6.37
N ARG A 149 10.65 1.64 -5.38
CA ARG A 149 9.20 1.49 -5.37
C ARG A 149 8.53 2.77 -5.87
N MET A 150 7.69 2.63 -6.87
CA MET A 150 6.80 3.69 -7.37
C MET A 150 5.36 3.41 -6.98
N THR A 151 4.50 4.45 -6.99
CA THR A 151 3.10 4.34 -6.58
C THR A 151 2.16 4.91 -7.63
N ALA A 152 1.01 4.28 -7.79
CA ALA A 152 -0.02 4.66 -8.76
C ALA A 152 -1.14 5.53 -8.15
N PHE A 153 -0.88 6.21 -7.03
CA PHE A 153 -1.87 7.04 -6.32
C PHE A 153 -1.99 8.47 -6.87
N GLY A 154 -1.08 8.88 -7.73
CA GLY A 154 -1.08 10.21 -8.34
C GLY A 154 -2.30 10.47 -9.24
N SER A 155 -2.44 11.70 -9.72
CA SER A 155 -3.41 11.98 -10.76
C SER A 155 -3.01 11.27 -12.07
N PRO A 156 -3.96 10.94 -12.97
CA PRO A 156 -3.60 10.40 -14.29
C PRO A 156 -2.69 11.32 -15.09
N ALA A 157 -2.90 12.63 -15.03
CA ALA A 157 -2.07 13.62 -15.73
C ALA A 157 -0.63 13.63 -15.23
N ASP A 158 -0.44 13.71 -13.89
CA ASP A 158 0.90 13.69 -13.28
C ASP A 158 1.62 12.36 -13.54
N THR A 159 0.87 11.25 -13.61
CA THR A 159 1.42 9.93 -13.94
C THR A 159 2.01 9.91 -15.35
N VAL A 160 1.28 10.45 -16.33
CA VAL A 160 1.77 10.55 -17.73
C VAL A 160 2.97 11.50 -17.80
N GLU A 161 2.88 12.66 -17.19
CA GLU A 161 3.98 13.64 -17.16
C GLU A 161 5.25 13.07 -16.52
N ALA A 162 5.13 12.33 -15.43
CA ALA A 162 6.27 11.66 -14.78
C ALA A 162 6.96 10.69 -15.74
N LEU A 163 6.20 9.89 -16.48
CA LEU A 163 6.75 8.97 -17.49
C LEU A 163 7.44 9.69 -18.64
N GLU A 164 6.87 10.80 -19.13
CA GLU A 164 7.50 11.62 -20.19
C GLU A 164 8.82 12.22 -19.74
N ARG A 165 8.94 12.59 -18.45
CA ARG A 165 10.18 13.08 -17.87
C ARG A 165 11.21 11.96 -17.68
N LEU A 166 10.77 10.81 -17.16
CA LEU A 166 11.63 9.63 -16.98
C LEU A 166 12.21 9.11 -18.31
N ALA A 167 11.47 9.21 -19.39
CA ALA A 167 11.93 8.76 -20.71
C ALA A 167 13.09 9.60 -21.30
N LYS A 168 13.46 10.70 -20.65
CA LYS A 168 14.53 11.63 -21.10
C LYS A 168 15.86 11.44 -20.35
N ILE A 169 15.95 10.54 -19.40
CA ILE A 169 17.09 10.38 -18.50
C ILE A 169 17.84 9.06 -18.62
#